data_489845c64a5ae149ab095ab9c752e477
#
_entry.id   489845c64a5ae149ab095ab9c752e477
#
_cell.length_a   1.000
_cell.length_b   1.000
_cell.length_c   1.000
_cell.angle_alpha   90.00
_cell.angle_beta   90.00
_cell.angle_gamma   90.00
#
_symmetry.space_group_name_H-M   'P 1'
#
loop_
_entity.id
_entity.type
_entity.pdbx_description
1 polymer ?
#
loop_
_entity_poly.entity_id
_entity_poly.type
_entity_poly.pdbx_seq_one_letter_code
_entity_poly.pdbx_strand_id
1 'polypeptide(L)'
;MCSRYNLISSPKVVRDYFSYETEAEFPPRYNIAPSQPVAIVRRNARGVRELALVLWGLIPGWVKDPRAFKRLINARAETAAEKPSFRGPIRHRRCLVPADGYYEWTGPARARRPHLVRLKSGGPMAIAGIFESWLGADGSEIETMAILTVPANAALAHLHPRMPAILPPEVFEQWLDCRSGTAEEVLKLLVPAPDDLLEVVEVSDRVNDPRNEGPELQQPVHTTLF
;
A
#
# COMPACT_ATOMS: atom_id res chain seq x y z
N MET A 1 -4.33 -5.31 -10.00
CA MET A 1 -3.67 -5.31 -8.66
C MET A 1 -3.10 -3.92 -8.41
N CYS A 2 -3.28 -3.39 -7.23
CA CYS A 2 -2.79 -2.07 -6.86
C CYS A 2 -1.32 -1.88 -7.27
N SER A 3 -1.09 -1.03 -8.24
CA SER A 3 0.25 -0.68 -8.74
C SER A 3 0.49 0.82 -8.74
N ARG A 4 -0.44 1.57 -8.16
CA ARG A 4 -0.39 3.01 -8.06
C ARG A 4 -1.29 3.49 -6.92
N TYR A 5 -0.82 4.45 -6.11
CA TYR A 5 -1.64 5.05 -5.06
C TYR A 5 -1.25 6.52 -4.84
N ASN A 6 -1.96 7.21 -3.98
CA ASN A 6 -1.67 8.59 -3.60
C ASN A 6 -1.66 8.76 -2.09
N LEU A 7 -0.92 9.75 -1.62
CA LEU A 7 -0.88 10.22 -0.24
C LEU A 7 -0.85 11.75 -0.27
N ILE A 8 -2.00 12.37 -0.09
CA ILE A 8 -2.19 13.83 -0.19
C ILE A 8 -2.52 14.49 1.14
N SER A 9 -2.92 13.70 2.13
CA SER A 9 -3.12 14.15 3.51
C SER A 9 -1.83 14.75 4.06
N SER A 10 -1.96 15.84 4.82
CA SER A 10 -0.79 16.49 5.43
C SER A 10 -0.09 15.56 6.44
N PRO A 11 1.22 15.74 6.69
CA PRO A 11 1.96 14.96 7.68
C PRO A 11 1.28 14.91 9.05
N LYS A 12 0.66 16.03 9.47
CA LYS A 12 -0.09 16.10 10.73
C LYS A 12 -1.30 15.16 10.73
N VAL A 13 -2.11 15.18 9.67
CA VAL A 13 -3.30 14.32 9.54
C VAL A 13 -2.90 12.85 9.55
N VAL A 14 -1.85 12.50 8.82
CA VAL A 14 -1.31 11.13 8.78
C VAL A 14 -0.79 10.72 10.15
N ARG A 15 -0.02 11.58 10.83
CA ARG A 15 0.48 11.30 12.19
C ARG A 15 -0.64 11.06 13.18
N ASP A 16 -1.65 11.91 13.18
CA ASP A 16 -2.77 11.80 14.10
C ASP A 16 -3.58 10.51 13.86
N TYR A 17 -3.84 10.16 12.58
CA TYR A 17 -4.57 8.94 12.20
C TYR A 17 -3.83 7.65 12.54
N PHE A 18 -2.52 7.59 12.27
CA PHE A 18 -1.70 6.41 12.51
C PHE A 18 -1.07 6.36 13.90
N SER A 19 -1.16 7.45 14.67
CA SER A 19 -0.61 7.59 16.04
C SER A 19 0.86 7.20 16.14
N TYR A 20 1.72 7.79 15.29
CA TYR A 20 3.18 7.61 15.37
C TYR A 20 3.88 8.86 15.92
N GLU A 21 5.08 8.67 16.51
CA GLU A 21 5.80 9.74 17.20
C GLU A 21 6.78 10.52 16.30
N THR A 22 7.17 9.95 15.17
CA THR A 22 8.16 10.57 14.27
C THR A 22 7.68 11.93 13.76
N GLU A 23 8.47 12.96 13.94
CA GLU A 23 8.28 14.20 13.21
C GLU A 23 8.87 14.05 11.81
N ALA A 24 8.02 14.11 10.81
CA ALA A 24 8.41 13.98 9.42
C ALA A 24 7.59 14.93 8.56
N GLU A 25 8.26 15.58 7.65
CA GLU A 25 7.64 16.39 6.61
C GLU A 25 7.75 15.68 5.26
N PHE A 26 6.66 15.65 4.53
CA PHE A 26 6.63 15.11 3.17
C PHE A 26 5.59 15.88 2.34
N PRO A 27 5.85 16.11 1.05
CA PRO A 27 4.89 16.76 0.17
C PRO A 27 3.72 15.82 -0.15
N PRO A 28 2.56 16.36 -0.54
CA PRO A 28 1.49 15.56 -1.11
C PRO A 28 1.97 14.88 -2.39
N ARG A 29 1.60 13.61 -2.55
CA ARG A 29 1.96 12.81 -3.72
C ARG A 29 0.71 12.21 -4.33
N TYR A 30 0.46 12.56 -5.58
CA TYR A 30 -0.77 12.20 -6.28
C TYR A 30 -0.63 10.92 -7.10
N ASN A 31 0.60 10.46 -7.36
CA ASN A 31 0.84 9.39 -8.34
C ASN A 31 2.04 8.51 -7.96
N ILE A 32 1.98 7.90 -6.77
CA ILE A 32 3.04 7.03 -6.25
C ILE A 32 3.08 5.72 -7.03
N ALA A 33 4.25 5.40 -7.58
CA ALA A 33 4.50 4.22 -8.41
C ALA A 33 5.51 3.26 -7.74
N PRO A 34 5.54 1.98 -8.14
CA PRO A 34 6.57 1.04 -7.71
C PRO A 34 7.99 1.54 -7.92
N SER A 35 8.89 1.09 -7.08
CA SER A 35 10.30 1.47 -7.01
C SER A 35 10.58 2.89 -6.50
N GLN A 36 9.55 3.64 -6.15
CA GLN A 36 9.71 4.94 -5.48
C GLN A 36 9.78 4.78 -3.96
N PRO A 37 10.42 5.75 -3.25
CA PRO A 37 10.35 5.84 -1.79
C PRO A 37 8.91 6.11 -1.36
N VAL A 38 8.47 5.39 -0.31
CA VAL A 38 7.13 5.47 0.25
C VAL A 38 7.18 5.46 1.76
N ALA A 39 6.24 6.14 2.39
CA ALA A 39 6.06 6.12 3.83
C ALA A 39 5.37 4.83 4.27
N ILE A 40 5.88 4.23 5.33
CA ILE A 40 5.21 3.17 6.08
C ILE A 40 5.18 3.52 7.55
N VAL A 41 4.17 3.04 8.28
CA VAL A 41 4.14 3.09 9.73
C VAL A 41 4.40 1.69 10.26
N ARG A 42 5.42 1.57 11.11
CA ARG A 42 5.84 0.30 11.72
C ARG A 42 6.13 0.48 13.21
N ARG A 43 6.33 -0.60 13.95
CA ARG A 43 6.92 -0.55 15.29
C ARG A 43 8.43 -0.65 15.21
N ASN A 44 9.11 0.24 15.90
CA ASN A 44 10.56 0.17 16.08
C ASN A 44 10.96 -0.85 17.16
N ALA A 45 12.26 -0.98 17.43
CA ALA A 45 12.79 -1.90 18.43
C ALA A 45 12.23 -1.65 19.85
N ARG A 46 11.82 -0.40 20.16
CA ARG A 46 11.23 -0.02 21.45
C ARG A 46 9.72 -0.32 21.51
N GLY A 47 9.10 -0.79 20.42
CA GLY A 47 7.67 -1.06 20.32
C GLY A 47 6.82 0.18 20.02
N VAL A 48 7.46 1.33 19.79
CA VAL A 48 6.78 2.60 19.46
C VAL A 48 6.50 2.64 17.96
N ARG A 49 5.36 3.20 17.57
CA ARG A 49 5.06 3.44 16.16
C ARG A 49 5.93 4.57 15.62
N GLU A 50 6.55 4.33 14.48
CA GLU A 50 7.35 5.29 13.75
C GLU A 50 6.95 5.33 12.28
N LEU A 51 7.16 6.48 11.63
CA LEU A 51 7.11 6.60 10.18
C LEU A 51 8.51 6.34 9.64
N ALA A 52 8.60 5.44 8.65
CA ALA A 52 9.85 5.12 7.95
C ALA A 52 9.66 5.26 6.44
N LEU A 53 10.74 5.60 5.72
CA LEU A 53 10.76 5.62 4.26
C LEU A 53 11.44 4.36 3.75
N VAL A 54 10.74 3.64 2.86
CA VAL A 54 11.23 2.40 2.25
C VAL A 54 10.91 2.41 0.75
N LEU A 55 11.52 1.54 -0.03
CA LEU A 55 11.19 1.42 -1.47
C LEU A 55 9.99 0.50 -1.69
N TRP A 56 9.06 0.92 -2.51
CA TRP A 56 7.95 0.03 -2.90
C TRP A 56 8.38 -1.01 -3.92
N GLY A 57 8.36 -2.24 -3.52
CA GLY A 57 8.80 -3.41 -4.28
C GLY A 57 9.77 -4.26 -3.48
N LEU A 58 9.21 -5.19 -2.69
CA LEU A 58 9.93 -6.03 -1.73
C LEU A 58 11.00 -6.87 -2.42
N ILE A 59 12.19 -6.86 -1.84
CA ILE A 59 13.34 -7.70 -2.17
C ILE A 59 13.57 -8.62 -0.99
N PRO A 60 13.38 -9.94 -1.14
CA PRO A 60 13.66 -10.88 -0.05
C PRO A 60 15.13 -10.87 0.36
N GLY A 61 15.44 -11.01 1.66
CA GLY A 61 16.80 -10.96 2.19
C GLY A 61 17.75 -12.04 1.63
N TRP A 62 17.23 -13.14 1.05
CA TRP A 62 18.02 -14.19 0.43
C TRP A 62 18.45 -13.91 -1.02
N VAL A 63 17.96 -12.81 -1.63
CA VAL A 63 18.32 -12.44 -3.00
C VAL A 63 19.79 -12.03 -3.06
N LYS A 64 20.57 -12.62 -3.98
CA LYS A 64 22.00 -12.32 -4.14
C LYS A 64 22.24 -10.98 -4.84
N ASP A 65 21.50 -10.71 -5.91
CA ASP A 65 21.60 -9.46 -6.67
C ASP A 65 20.24 -8.74 -6.71
N PRO A 66 20.07 -7.69 -5.93
CA PRO A 66 18.81 -6.95 -5.83
C PRO A 66 18.50 -6.16 -7.12
N ARG A 67 19.48 -5.90 -7.97
CA ARG A 67 19.32 -5.15 -9.24
C ARG A 67 18.69 -6.04 -10.31
N ALA A 68 19.04 -7.33 -10.33
CA ALA A 68 18.50 -8.31 -11.28
C ALA A 68 17.15 -8.90 -10.81
N PHE A 69 16.78 -8.71 -9.53
CA PHE A 69 15.55 -9.27 -8.98
C PHE A 69 14.31 -8.45 -9.35
N LYS A 70 13.28 -9.14 -9.89
CA LYS A 70 11.98 -8.51 -10.14
C LYS A 70 11.28 -8.22 -8.81
N ARG A 71 11.24 -6.97 -8.43
CA ARG A 71 10.63 -6.50 -7.17
C ARG A 71 9.17 -6.93 -7.03
N LEU A 72 8.79 -7.34 -5.83
CA LEU A 72 7.47 -7.84 -5.50
C LEU A 72 6.63 -6.70 -4.89
N ILE A 73 5.81 -6.07 -5.71
CA ILE A 73 5.02 -4.90 -5.29
C ILE A 73 3.79 -5.26 -4.46
N ASN A 74 3.27 -6.49 -4.64
CA ASN A 74 2.10 -6.99 -3.93
C ASN A 74 2.32 -8.43 -3.45
N ALA A 75 1.70 -8.77 -2.32
CA ALA A 75 1.58 -10.13 -1.81
C ALA A 75 0.10 -10.49 -1.62
N ARG A 76 -0.29 -11.71 -1.98
CA ARG A 76 -1.64 -12.21 -1.71
C ARG A 76 -1.72 -12.66 -0.26
N ALA A 77 -2.70 -12.17 0.50
CA ALA A 77 -2.91 -12.53 1.91
C ALA A 77 -3.00 -14.05 2.10
N GLU A 78 -3.72 -14.74 1.22
CA GLU A 78 -3.99 -16.17 1.29
C GLU A 78 -2.74 -17.05 1.25
N THR A 79 -1.65 -16.56 0.65
CA THR A 79 -0.42 -17.33 0.47
C THR A 79 0.82 -16.67 1.09
N ALA A 80 0.63 -15.54 1.79
CA ALA A 80 1.76 -14.79 2.34
C ALA A 80 2.54 -15.55 3.42
N ALA A 81 1.85 -16.38 4.23
CA ALA A 81 2.51 -17.20 5.25
C ALA A 81 3.32 -18.37 4.67
N GLU A 82 3.01 -18.81 3.45
CA GLU A 82 3.62 -19.99 2.83
C GLU A 82 4.82 -19.63 1.93
N LYS A 83 4.68 -18.52 1.17
CA LYS A 83 5.68 -18.16 0.16
C LYS A 83 7.00 -17.73 0.78
N PRO A 84 8.15 -18.27 0.32
CA PRO A 84 9.49 -17.95 0.86
C PRO A 84 9.79 -16.45 0.93
N SER A 85 9.31 -15.67 -0.05
CA SER A 85 9.52 -14.22 -0.11
C SER A 85 8.72 -13.43 0.94
N PHE A 86 7.64 -13.99 1.50
CA PHE A 86 6.71 -13.26 2.35
C PHE A 86 6.55 -13.86 3.75
N ARG A 87 6.84 -15.16 3.94
CA ARG A 87 6.64 -15.84 5.24
C ARG A 87 7.44 -15.22 6.41
N GLY A 88 8.65 -14.72 6.14
CA GLY A 88 9.44 -13.98 7.13
C GLY A 88 8.85 -12.61 7.42
N PRO A 89 8.67 -11.76 6.39
CA PRO A 89 8.01 -10.46 6.53
C PRO A 89 6.64 -10.49 7.21
N ILE A 90 5.73 -11.39 6.83
CA ILE A 90 4.40 -11.47 7.46
C ILE A 90 4.47 -11.84 8.95
N ARG A 91 5.46 -12.61 9.36
CA ARG A 91 5.65 -12.98 10.76
C ARG A 91 6.27 -11.86 11.58
N HIS A 92 7.26 -11.15 11.04
CA HIS A 92 8.15 -10.30 11.82
C HIS A 92 8.21 -8.83 11.40
N ARG A 93 7.72 -8.47 10.23
CA ARG A 93 7.90 -7.15 9.60
C ARG A 93 6.63 -6.66 8.92
N ARG A 94 5.59 -6.47 9.73
CA ARG A 94 4.32 -5.89 9.28
C ARG A 94 4.34 -4.39 9.43
N CYS A 95 3.68 -3.69 8.52
CA CYS A 95 3.55 -2.25 8.54
C CYS A 95 2.17 -1.82 8.02
N LEU A 96 1.83 -0.56 8.25
CA LEU A 96 0.70 0.12 7.63
C LEU A 96 1.26 1.04 6.54
N VAL A 97 0.63 1.06 5.38
CA VAL A 97 0.95 1.96 4.28
C VAL A 97 -0.10 3.06 4.25
N PRO A 98 0.25 4.31 4.62
CA PRO A 98 -0.65 5.45 4.51
C PRO A 98 -0.99 5.72 3.04
N ALA A 99 -2.29 5.87 2.75
CA ALA A 99 -2.78 6.24 1.43
C ALA A 99 -4.10 7.00 1.56
N ASP A 100 -4.37 7.97 0.68
CA ASP A 100 -5.69 8.61 0.57
C ASP A 100 -6.55 7.93 -0.50
N GLY A 101 -5.93 7.18 -1.39
CA GLY A 101 -6.60 6.38 -2.41
C GLY A 101 -5.61 5.58 -3.24
N TYR A 102 -6.13 4.68 -4.05
CA TYR A 102 -5.33 3.91 -5.01
C TYR A 102 -6.00 3.90 -6.38
N TYR A 103 -5.23 3.59 -7.41
CA TYR A 103 -5.73 3.55 -8.77
C TYR A 103 -5.83 2.12 -9.28
N GLU A 104 -6.92 1.84 -9.98
CA GLU A 104 -7.13 0.64 -10.78
C GLU A 104 -7.59 1.02 -12.19
N TRP A 105 -7.39 0.12 -13.13
CA TRP A 105 -7.65 0.37 -14.54
C TRP A 105 -8.63 -0.64 -15.12
N THR A 106 -9.61 -0.13 -15.85
CA THR A 106 -10.50 -0.94 -16.69
C THR A 106 -10.15 -0.80 -18.17
N GLY A 107 -10.73 -1.66 -19.00
CA GLY A 107 -10.56 -1.61 -20.45
C GLY A 107 -9.32 -2.34 -20.97
N PRO A 108 -9.19 -2.43 -22.30
CA PRO A 108 -8.08 -3.13 -22.95
C PRO A 108 -6.76 -2.36 -22.79
N ALA A 109 -5.63 -3.06 -22.92
CA ALA A 109 -4.29 -2.52 -22.64
C ALA A 109 -3.95 -1.20 -23.38
N ARG A 110 -4.52 -0.97 -24.58
CA ARG A 110 -4.29 0.23 -25.37
C ARG A 110 -5.27 1.39 -25.07
N ALA A 111 -6.31 1.13 -24.30
CA ALA A 111 -7.35 2.11 -23.95
C ALA A 111 -7.80 1.92 -22.49
N ARG A 112 -6.82 1.90 -21.59
CA ARG A 112 -7.08 1.76 -20.15
C ARG A 112 -7.65 3.04 -19.60
N ARG A 113 -8.76 2.91 -18.88
CA ARG A 113 -9.40 4.01 -18.12
C ARG A 113 -9.04 3.88 -16.66
N PRO A 114 -8.34 4.87 -16.09
CA PRO A 114 -7.97 4.86 -14.68
C PRO A 114 -9.15 5.26 -13.79
N HIS A 115 -9.23 4.60 -12.65
CA HIS A 115 -10.22 4.88 -11.62
C HIS A 115 -9.48 5.09 -10.30
N LEU A 116 -9.79 6.19 -9.63
CA LEU A 116 -9.38 6.44 -8.25
C LEU A 116 -10.38 5.76 -7.31
N VAL A 117 -9.88 4.93 -6.43
CA VAL A 117 -10.64 4.29 -5.34
C VAL A 117 -10.20 4.94 -4.04
N ARG A 118 -11.15 5.51 -3.27
CA ARG A 118 -10.86 6.21 -2.02
C ARG A 118 -11.99 6.05 -1.00
N LEU A 119 -11.76 6.42 0.25
CA LEU A 119 -12.80 6.43 1.26
C LEU A 119 -13.90 7.44 0.90
N LYS A 120 -15.17 7.06 1.02
CA LYS A 120 -16.32 7.98 0.86
C LYS A 120 -16.29 9.12 1.88
N SER A 121 -15.78 8.85 3.08
CA SER A 121 -15.62 9.86 4.12
C SER A 121 -14.47 10.83 3.87
N GLY A 122 -13.63 10.56 2.85
CA GLY A 122 -12.35 11.26 2.67
C GLY A 122 -11.30 10.88 3.72
N GLY A 123 -10.11 11.49 3.60
CA GLY A 123 -8.99 11.27 4.51
C GLY A 123 -8.20 9.98 4.25
N PRO A 124 -7.18 9.73 5.10
CA PRO A 124 -6.28 8.61 4.91
C PRO A 124 -6.90 7.26 5.27
N MET A 125 -6.49 6.23 4.54
CA MET A 125 -6.73 4.81 4.84
C MET A 125 -5.40 4.12 5.15
N ALA A 126 -5.47 3.03 5.91
CA ALA A 126 -4.32 2.17 6.20
C ALA A 126 -4.37 0.93 5.31
N ILE A 127 -3.44 0.80 4.40
CA ILE A 127 -3.27 -0.42 3.63
C ILE A 127 -2.31 -1.35 4.38
N ALA A 128 -2.66 -2.63 4.52
CA ALA A 128 -1.78 -3.62 5.11
C ALA A 128 -0.53 -3.82 4.25
N GLY A 129 0.65 -3.73 4.85
CA GLY A 129 1.93 -3.91 4.21
C GLY A 129 2.85 -4.85 4.99
N ILE A 130 3.84 -5.37 4.29
CA ILE A 130 4.99 -6.08 4.85
C ILE A 130 6.26 -5.45 4.31
N PHE A 131 7.33 -5.45 5.10
CA PHE A 131 8.62 -4.89 4.66
C PHE A 131 9.75 -5.88 4.90
N GLU A 132 10.88 -5.63 4.26
CA GLU A 132 12.10 -6.45 4.37
C GLU A 132 13.34 -5.56 4.25
N SER A 133 14.37 -5.89 5.03
CA SER A 133 15.72 -5.31 4.89
C SER A 133 16.60 -6.30 4.15
N TRP A 134 17.06 -5.90 2.97
CA TRP A 134 18.09 -6.62 2.24
C TRP A 134 19.46 -6.07 2.62
N LEU A 135 20.38 -6.96 2.97
CA LEU A 135 21.76 -6.61 3.37
C LEU A 135 22.75 -7.14 2.32
N GLY A 136 23.51 -6.24 1.73
CA GLY A 136 24.59 -6.54 0.81
C GLY A 136 25.86 -7.01 1.51
N ALA A 137 26.66 -7.81 0.82
CA ALA A 137 27.98 -8.24 1.32
C ALA A 137 28.95 -7.07 1.55
N ASP A 138 28.71 -5.94 0.92
CA ASP A 138 29.42 -4.67 1.04
C ASP A 138 28.92 -3.79 2.19
N GLY A 139 27.96 -4.28 2.99
CA GLY A 139 27.33 -3.53 4.07
C GLY A 139 26.21 -2.60 3.64
N SER A 140 25.84 -2.55 2.35
CA SER A 140 24.66 -1.79 1.89
C SER A 140 23.38 -2.39 2.44
N GLU A 141 22.43 -1.53 2.82
CA GLU A 141 21.11 -1.91 3.28
C GLU A 141 20.04 -1.27 2.41
N ILE A 142 19.03 -2.05 2.03
CA ILE A 142 17.88 -1.58 1.26
C ILE A 142 16.61 -2.05 1.95
N GLU A 143 15.85 -1.13 2.53
CA GLU A 143 14.53 -1.43 3.05
C GLU A 143 13.48 -1.33 1.94
N THR A 144 12.67 -2.36 1.84
CA THR A 144 11.66 -2.50 0.77
C THR A 144 10.34 -3.01 1.33
N MET A 145 9.21 -2.73 0.66
CA MET A 145 7.90 -3.16 1.11
C MET A 145 7.04 -3.73 -0.02
N ALA A 146 6.02 -4.50 0.36
CA ALA A 146 4.95 -4.95 -0.51
C ALA A 146 3.58 -4.70 0.14
N ILE A 147 2.59 -4.35 -0.67
CA ILE A 147 1.19 -4.22 -0.27
C ILE A 147 0.55 -5.61 -0.21
N LEU A 148 -0.23 -5.87 0.85
CA LEU A 148 -1.06 -7.07 0.93
C LEU A 148 -2.39 -6.85 0.21
N THR A 149 -2.82 -7.89 -0.50
CA THR A 149 -4.06 -7.86 -1.28
C THR A 149 -4.98 -9.01 -0.89
N VAL A 150 -6.27 -8.75 -0.97
CA VAL A 150 -7.37 -9.70 -0.73
C VAL A 150 -8.27 -9.79 -1.97
N PRO A 151 -9.19 -10.75 -2.07
CA PRO A 151 -10.25 -10.70 -3.09
C PRO A 151 -10.99 -9.37 -3.04
N ALA A 152 -11.37 -8.85 -4.19
CA ALA A 152 -12.18 -7.64 -4.23
C ALA A 152 -13.56 -7.88 -3.62
N ASN A 153 -14.13 -6.87 -2.96
CA ASN A 153 -15.52 -6.86 -2.57
C ASN A 153 -16.45 -6.74 -3.79
N ALA A 154 -17.76 -6.87 -3.60
CA ALA A 154 -18.72 -6.84 -4.70
C ALA A 154 -18.71 -5.49 -5.43
N ALA A 155 -18.53 -4.38 -4.71
CA ALA A 155 -18.50 -3.03 -5.28
C ALA A 155 -17.31 -2.81 -6.24
N LEU A 156 -16.16 -3.47 -6.00
CA LEU A 156 -14.93 -3.25 -6.75
C LEU A 156 -14.55 -4.39 -7.72
N ALA A 157 -15.25 -5.52 -7.65
CA ALA A 157 -14.95 -6.71 -8.47
C ALA A 157 -14.97 -6.43 -9.99
N HIS A 158 -15.78 -5.46 -10.43
CA HIS A 158 -15.85 -5.03 -11.82
C HIS A 158 -14.59 -4.26 -12.29
N LEU A 159 -13.82 -3.66 -11.38
CA LEU A 159 -12.55 -2.99 -11.70
C LEU A 159 -11.41 -4.00 -11.79
N HIS A 160 -11.29 -4.83 -10.75
CA HIS A 160 -10.23 -5.82 -10.64
C HIS A 160 -10.63 -6.90 -9.61
N PRO A 161 -10.30 -8.19 -9.83
CA PRO A 161 -10.65 -9.27 -8.90
C PRO A 161 -9.92 -9.22 -7.54
N ARG A 162 -8.98 -8.29 -7.38
CA ARG A 162 -8.22 -8.06 -6.13
C ARG A 162 -8.28 -6.61 -5.73
N MET A 163 -8.22 -6.35 -4.40
CA MET A 163 -8.07 -5.03 -3.81
C MET A 163 -6.97 -5.04 -2.74
N PRO A 164 -6.38 -3.89 -2.39
CA PRO A 164 -5.54 -3.78 -1.20
C PRO A 164 -6.32 -4.18 0.06
N ALA A 165 -5.66 -4.83 1.00
CA ALA A 165 -6.26 -5.10 2.31
C ALA A 165 -6.24 -3.79 3.12
N ILE A 166 -7.40 -3.21 3.36
CA ILE A 166 -7.57 -1.97 4.14
C ILE A 166 -7.90 -2.36 5.57
N LEU A 167 -7.12 -1.85 6.51
CA LEU A 167 -7.28 -2.12 7.93
C LEU A 167 -7.97 -0.95 8.62
N PRO A 168 -9.02 -1.19 9.42
CA PRO A 168 -9.59 -0.15 10.26
C PRO A 168 -8.68 0.11 11.49
N PRO A 169 -8.74 1.31 12.11
CA PRO A 169 -7.84 1.70 13.20
C PRO A 169 -7.83 0.75 14.40
N GLU A 170 -8.94 0.10 14.69
CA GLU A 170 -9.14 -0.80 15.84
C GLU A 170 -8.19 -2.01 15.81
N VAL A 171 -7.71 -2.40 14.63
CA VAL A 171 -6.82 -3.56 14.46
C VAL A 171 -5.36 -3.18 14.25
N PHE A 172 -5.00 -1.90 14.25
CA PHE A 172 -3.61 -1.47 14.01
C PHE A 172 -2.63 -2.05 15.02
N GLU A 173 -3.01 -2.07 16.31
CA GLU A 173 -2.17 -2.64 17.38
C GLU A 173 -1.90 -4.11 17.13
N GLN A 174 -2.95 -4.88 16.85
CA GLN A 174 -2.82 -6.32 16.60
C GLN A 174 -2.02 -6.59 15.31
N TRP A 175 -2.24 -5.79 14.26
CA TRP A 175 -1.49 -5.92 13.01
C TRP A 175 0.00 -5.63 13.17
N LEU A 176 0.35 -4.57 13.90
CA LEU A 176 1.75 -4.15 14.09
C LEU A 176 2.49 -4.93 15.16
N ASP A 177 1.80 -5.71 16.00
CA ASP A 177 2.44 -6.55 17.01
C ASP A 177 3.05 -7.81 16.39
N CYS A 178 4.32 -7.71 16.02
CA CYS A 178 5.10 -8.83 15.47
C CYS A 178 5.72 -9.75 16.55
N ARG A 179 5.45 -9.51 17.83
CA ARG A 179 6.02 -10.27 18.95
C ARG A 179 5.09 -11.35 19.46
N SER A 180 3.78 -11.09 19.44
CA SER A 180 2.74 -12.03 19.86
C SER A 180 1.88 -12.48 18.68
N GLY A 181 1.23 -13.62 18.83
CA GLY A 181 0.37 -14.22 17.82
C GLY A 181 1.12 -14.92 16.67
N THR A 182 0.38 -15.66 15.88
CA THR A 182 0.89 -16.38 14.71
C THR A 182 0.60 -15.60 13.42
N ALA A 183 1.31 -15.94 12.33
CA ALA A 183 1.02 -15.36 11.02
C ALA A 183 -0.42 -15.65 10.57
N GLU A 184 -0.93 -16.83 10.87
CA GLU A 184 -2.28 -17.27 10.54
C GLU A 184 -3.36 -16.46 11.26
N GLU A 185 -3.12 -16.09 12.52
CA GLU A 185 -4.05 -15.24 13.30
C GLU A 185 -4.14 -13.82 12.73
N VAL A 186 -3.00 -13.20 12.42
CA VAL A 186 -3.00 -11.83 11.89
C VAL A 186 -3.52 -11.77 10.45
N LEU A 187 -3.37 -12.83 9.66
CA LEU A 187 -3.93 -12.90 8.32
C LEU A 187 -5.48 -12.91 8.32
N LYS A 188 -6.13 -13.33 9.41
CA LYS A 188 -7.60 -13.25 9.57
C LYS A 188 -8.12 -11.81 9.65
N LEU A 189 -7.23 -10.83 9.94
CA LEU A 189 -7.58 -9.42 9.91
C LEU A 189 -7.71 -8.89 8.46
N LEU A 190 -7.13 -9.60 7.49
CA LEU A 190 -7.08 -9.18 6.09
C LEU A 190 -8.33 -9.70 5.38
N VAL A 191 -9.39 -8.93 5.48
CA VAL A 191 -10.67 -9.19 4.81
C VAL A 191 -10.95 -8.10 3.76
N PRO A 192 -11.77 -8.36 2.74
CA PRO A 192 -12.26 -7.31 1.85
C PRO A 192 -12.93 -6.19 2.64
N ALA A 193 -12.68 -4.95 2.25
CA ALA A 193 -13.39 -3.81 2.86
C ALA A 193 -14.90 -3.90 2.59
N PRO A 194 -15.76 -3.35 3.49
CA PRO A 194 -17.20 -3.25 3.26
C PRO A 194 -17.52 -2.59 1.90
N ASP A 195 -18.58 -3.04 1.24
CA ASP A 195 -18.98 -2.55 -0.10
C ASP A 195 -19.32 -1.06 -0.13
N ASP A 196 -19.77 -0.52 1.00
CA ASP A 196 -20.17 0.88 1.16
C ASP A 196 -19.05 1.80 1.65
N LEU A 197 -17.88 1.27 1.98
CA LEU A 197 -16.75 2.05 2.53
C LEU A 197 -16.10 2.95 1.48
N LEU A 198 -15.98 2.45 0.25
CA LEU A 198 -15.18 3.06 -0.81
C LEU A 198 -16.07 3.65 -1.91
N GLU A 199 -15.57 4.71 -2.54
CA GLU A 199 -16.09 5.23 -3.80
C GLU A 199 -15.09 5.06 -4.92
N VAL A 200 -15.61 5.03 -6.15
CA VAL A 200 -14.84 4.88 -7.39
C VAL A 200 -15.11 6.09 -8.27
N VAL A 201 -14.05 6.76 -8.69
CA VAL A 201 -14.11 7.94 -9.56
C VAL A 201 -13.26 7.70 -10.79
N GLU A 202 -13.82 7.74 -11.99
CA GLU A 202 -13.02 7.73 -13.23
C GLU A 202 -12.26 9.04 -13.33
N VAL A 203 -10.94 8.96 -13.53
CA VAL A 203 -10.02 10.11 -13.55
C VAL A 203 -9.26 10.19 -14.87
N SER A 204 -8.55 11.31 -15.07
CA SER A 204 -7.78 11.56 -16.29
C SER A 204 -6.71 10.47 -16.53
N ASP A 205 -6.55 10.07 -17.79
CA ASP A 205 -5.50 9.16 -18.27
C ASP A 205 -4.07 9.70 -18.07
N ARG A 206 -3.91 10.98 -17.73
CA ARG A 206 -2.62 11.57 -17.33
C ARG A 206 -1.97 10.82 -16.17
N VAL A 207 -2.75 10.14 -15.30
CA VAL A 207 -2.24 9.31 -14.21
C VAL A 207 -1.47 8.08 -14.72
N ASN A 208 -1.63 7.68 -15.99
CA ASN A 208 -0.90 6.56 -16.58
C ASN A 208 0.61 6.78 -16.60
N ASP A 209 1.06 8.02 -16.80
CA ASP A 209 2.48 8.38 -16.69
C ASP A 209 2.85 8.66 -15.23
N PRO A 210 3.73 7.85 -14.59
CA PRO A 210 4.13 8.04 -13.20
C PRO A 210 4.94 9.31 -12.94
N ARG A 211 5.32 10.04 -13.97
CA ARG A 211 6.01 11.33 -13.86
C ARG A 211 5.04 12.48 -13.65
N ASN A 212 3.78 12.29 -13.99
CA ASN A 212 2.76 13.30 -13.74
C ASN A 212 2.40 13.33 -12.26
N GLU A 213 2.36 14.52 -11.71
CA GLU A 213 1.97 14.83 -10.32
C GLU A 213 1.02 16.02 -10.33
N GLY A 214 0.18 16.14 -9.32
CA GLY A 214 -0.71 17.28 -9.13
C GLY A 214 -2.16 16.89 -8.90
N PRO A 215 -2.96 17.82 -8.32
CA PRO A 215 -4.34 17.57 -7.93
C PRO A 215 -5.26 17.29 -9.13
N GLU A 216 -4.90 17.76 -10.31
CA GLU A 216 -5.67 17.52 -11.53
C GLU A 216 -5.76 16.04 -11.93
N LEU A 217 -4.85 15.20 -11.43
CA LEU A 217 -4.89 13.75 -11.66
C LEU A 217 -6.08 13.05 -10.97
N GLN A 218 -6.68 13.71 -9.97
CA GLN A 218 -7.79 13.17 -9.19
C GLN A 218 -9.15 13.78 -9.56
N GLN A 219 -9.16 14.71 -10.52
CA GLN A 219 -10.39 15.30 -10.98
C GLN A 219 -11.21 14.27 -11.78
N PRO A 220 -12.53 14.17 -11.49
CA PRO A 220 -13.42 13.32 -12.26
C PRO A 220 -13.37 13.69 -13.76
N VAL A 221 -13.32 12.68 -14.62
CA VAL A 221 -13.56 12.89 -16.04
C VAL A 221 -15.05 13.11 -16.21
N HIS A 222 -15.47 14.34 -16.50
CA HIS A 222 -16.84 14.62 -16.86
C HIS A 222 -17.12 13.97 -18.23
N THR A 223 -17.87 12.89 -18.24
CA THR A 223 -18.45 12.40 -19.49
C THR A 223 -19.48 13.46 -19.91
N THR A 224 -19.10 14.33 -20.84
CA THR A 224 -20.06 15.22 -21.50
C THR A 224 -21.04 14.30 -22.23
N LEU A 225 -22.23 14.13 -21.68
CA LEU A 225 -23.35 13.52 -22.40
C LEU A 225 -23.72 14.49 -23.52
N PHE A 226 -23.34 14.16 -24.75
CA PHE A 226 -23.88 14.80 -25.95
C PHE A 226 -25.18 14.11 -26.34
#